data_0d0b82d524218b8fcffd24d3a5672366
#
_entry.id   0d0b82d524218b8fcffd24d3a5672366
#
_cell.length_a   1.000
_cell.length_b   1.000
_cell.length_c   1.000
_cell.angle_alpha   90.00
_cell.angle_beta   90.00
_cell.angle_gamma   90.00
#
_symmetry.space_group_name_H-M   'P 1'
#
loop_
_entity.id
_entity.type
_entity.pdbx_description
1 polymer ?
#
loop_
_entity_poly.entity_id
_entity_poly.type
_entity_poly.pdbx_seq_one_letter_code
_entity_poly.pdbx_strand_id
1 'polypeptide(L)'
;MQWLKFDRLRWEKGRPETAEYHCEGCDAAIAEHHKTAMLEGGEWRATATAADPTTVGYHLSALYSPIGWLSWERIVRAWDAAQGSDEAIKAFRNTILGETWVESGEAPDWQRLYDRRERWTSGTVPAGGPFLTAGADVQKDRIEVDVWAWGRGLESWLVDHVVIEGGPDRHDAWSELTALLDRSWPHERRAHLRIARLAIDTGYEAPAVYSWSRAQGFGQVSPVKGVEGFNRSSPVSGPTLVDATEGGKRLRRGARLWTVAVSTFKAETYRFLRLERPSDEDRALGVLDAPGTVHLPDWIDTEWLKQLVAEQLVTVRNKRGYAHPEWQKMRERNEALDARVYARAAAWIMGADRWDEATWRRLEAQAGVETRPAQQTPAVAEPTAPAARS
;
A
#
# COMPACT_ATOMS: atom_id res chain seq x y z
N MET A 1 7.07 17.79 -33.58
CA MET A 1 6.99 18.76 -32.47
C MET A 1 7.22 18.02 -31.19
N GLN A 2 8.06 18.53 -30.27
CA GLN A 2 8.42 17.89 -29.00
C GLN A 2 8.48 18.92 -27.89
N TRP A 3 8.43 18.46 -26.65
CA TRP A 3 8.63 19.30 -25.46
C TRP A 3 10.08 19.17 -25.01
N LEU A 4 10.64 20.26 -24.48
CA LEU A 4 11.96 20.16 -23.87
C LEU A 4 11.85 19.42 -22.53
N LYS A 5 12.56 18.30 -22.44
CA LYS A 5 12.64 17.43 -21.26
C LYS A 5 14.06 17.42 -20.71
N PHE A 6 14.20 17.41 -19.39
CA PHE A 6 15.53 17.46 -18.78
C PHE A 6 16.36 16.19 -19.06
N ASP A 7 15.73 15.03 -19.17
CA ASP A 7 16.36 13.75 -19.51
C ASP A 7 16.95 13.70 -20.96
N ARG A 8 16.60 14.69 -21.79
CA ARG A 8 17.15 14.86 -23.14
C ARG A 8 18.31 15.85 -23.20
N LEU A 9 18.61 16.50 -22.11
CA LEU A 9 19.81 17.34 -22.00
C LEU A 9 20.99 16.44 -21.66
N ARG A 10 22.00 16.40 -22.51
CA ARG A 10 23.21 15.59 -22.34
C ARG A 10 24.44 16.47 -22.25
N TRP A 11 25.40 16.06 -21.42
CA TRP A 11 26.67 16.73 -21.23
C TRP A 11 27.74 15.72 -20.81
N GLU A 12 29.02 16.09 -20.99
CA GLU A 12 30.15 15.34 -20.47
C GLU A 12 30.24 15.57 -18.94
N LYS A 13 30.47 14.48 -18.21
CA LYS A 13 30.57 14.56 -16.73
C LYS A 13 31.65 15.55 -16.31
N GLY A 14 31.28 16.53 -15.48
CA GLY A 14 32.19 17.58 -14.99
C GLY A 14 32.45 18.70 -16.01
N ARG A 15 31.78 18.69 -17.17
CA ARG A 15 31.91 19.70 -18.22
C ARG A 15 30.56 20.26 -18.66
N PRO A 16 29.85 20.99 -17.78
CA PRO A 16 28.51 21.51 -18.05
C PRO A 16 28.42 22.43 -19.27
N GLU A 17 29.54 23.01 -19.72
CA GLU A 17 29.63 23.82 -20.94
C GLU A 17 29.38 23.01 -22.22
N THR A 18 29.44 21.67 -22.15
CA THR A 18 29.15 20.76 -23.27
C THR A 18 27.68 20.41 -23.39
N ALA A 19 26.79 21.05 -22.61
CA ALA A 19 25.37 20.73 -22.56
C ALA A 19 24.68 20.98 -23.91
N GLU A 20 24.10 19.93 -24.48
CA GLU A 20 23.32 19.94 -25.72
C GLU A 20 22.00 19.21 -25.52
N TYR A 21 20.97 19.67 -26.22
CA TYR A 21 19.67 19.00 -26.20
C TYR A 21 19.58 17.95 -27.31
N HIS A 22 19.15 16.73 -26.98
CA HIS A 22 18.98 15.64 -27.95
C HIS A 22 17.52 15.51 -28.38
N CYS A 23 17.28 15.59 -29.68
CA CYS A 23 15.96 15.47 -30.28
C CYS A 23 15.29 14.14 -29.91
N GLU A 24 14.06 14.17 -29.45
CA GLU A 24 13.31 12.95 -29.06
C GLU A 24 13.01 12.03 -30.26
N GLY A 25 12.90 12.60 -31.48
CA GLY A 25 12.53 11.85 -32.67
C GLY A 25 13.72 11.22 -33.43
N CYS A 26 14.90 11.91 -33.45
CA CYS A 26 16.04 11.46 -34.26
C CYS A 26 17.38 11.47 -33.52
N ASP A 27 17.37 11.78 -32.24
CA ASP A 27 18.53 11.88 -31.33
C ASP A 27 19.64 12.86 -31.80
N ALA A 28 19.35 13.72 -32.77
CA ALA A 28 20.31 14.74 -33.22
C ALA A 28 20.60 15.73 -32.09
N ALA A 29 21.88 16.06 -31.91
CA ALA A 29 22.31 17.05 -30.93
C ALA A 29 21.94 18.48 -31.42
N ILE A 30 21.39 19.27 -30.54
CA ILE A 30 20.93 20.63 -30.75
C ILE A 30 21.67 21.53 -29.77
N ALA A 31 22.55 22.37 -30.28
CA ALA A 31 23.28 23.33 -29.47
C ALA A 31 22.38 24.46 -29.01
N GLU A 32 22.70 25.07 -27.85
CA GLU A 32 21.84 26.06 -27.21
C GLU A 32 21.53 27.30 -28.08
N HIS A 33 22.41 27.69 -28.97
CA HIS A 33 22.20 28.87 -29.84
C HIS A 33 20.98 28.73 -30.78
N HIS A 34 20.50 27.48 -31.02
CA HIS A 34 19.26 27.22 -31.76
C HIS A 34 17.99 27.47 -30.92
N LYS A 35 18.12 27.61 -29.59
CA LYS A 35 16.99 27.71 -28.67
C LYS A 35 16.03 28.87 -29.00
N THR A 36 16.55 30.03 -29.37
CA THR A 36 15.71 31.19 -29.73
C THR A 36 14.76 30.85 -30.88
N ALA A 37 15.29 30.33 -31.98
CA ALA A 37 14.48 29.94 -33.13
C ALA A 37 13.46 28.83 -32.80
N MET A 38 13.83 27.89 -31.92
CA MET A 38 12.93 26.86 -31.44
C MET A 38 11.78 27.44 -30.61
N LEU A 39 12.05 28.45 -29.77
CA LEU A 39 11.03 29.11 -28.94
C LEU A 39 10.08 29.97 -29.76
N GLU A 40 10.58 30.65 -30.78
CA GLU A 40 9.77 31.44 -31.71
C GLU A 40 8.75 30.59 -32.48
N GLY A 41 9.10 29.33 -32.80
CA GLY A 41 8.21 28.35 -33.41
C GLY A 41 7.35 27.56 -32.39
N GLY A 42 7.40 27.89 -31.11
CA GLY A 42 6.67 27.22 -30.03
C GLY A 42 5.18 27.57 -30.00
N GLU A 43 4.37 26.62 -29.59
CA GLU A 43 2.94 26.85 -29.37
C GLU A 43 2.47 26.21 -28.05
N TRP A 44 1.48 26.84 -27.43
CA TRP A 44 0.82 26.26 -26.25
C TRP A 44 -0.22 25.23 -26.67
N ARG A 45 -0.16 24.06 -26.05
CA ARG A 45 -1.14 22.99 -26.27
C ARG A 45 -1.77 22.59 -24.96
N ALA A 46 -3.09 22.56 -24.94
CA ALA A 46 -3.84 22.05 -23.80
C ALA A 46 -3.54 20.55 -23.62
N THR A 47 -3.16 20.15 -22.42
CA THR A 47 -2.87 18.75 -22.03
C THR A 47 -3.99 18.16 -21.19
N ALA A 48 -4.89 18.99 -20.66
CA ALA A 48 -6.05 18.58 -19.89
C ALA A 48 -7.19 19.59 -20.07
N THR A 49 -8.42 19.14 -19.79
CA THR A 49 -9.58 20.03 -19.66
C THR A 49 -9.71 20.45 -18.20
N ALA A 50 -9.75 21.76 -17.95
CA ALA A 50 -9.92 22.27 -16.58
C ALA A 50 -11.29 21.88 -16.02
N ALA A 51 -11.34 21.45 -14.77
CA ALA A 51 -12.60 21.19 -14.07
C ALA A 51 -13.40 22.49 -13.81
N ASP A 52 -12.68 23.60 -13.58
CA ASP A 52 -13.25 24.95 -13.53
C ASP A 52 -12.91 25.69 -14.84
N PRO A 53 -13.90 26.00 -15.69
CA PRO A 53 -13.67 26.65 -16.98
C PRO A 53 -13.10 28.08 -16.87
N THR A 54 -13.11 28.67 -15.68
CA THR A 54 -12.54 30.01 -15.43
C THR A 54 -11.05 29.95 -15.09
N THR A 55 -10.50 28.75 -14.87
CA THR A 55 -9.09 28.56 -14.48
C THR A 55 -8.27 27.99 -15.63
N VAL A 56 -7.15 28.63 -15.97
CA VAL A 56 -6.16 28.14 -16.94
C VAL A 56 -4.82 28.01 -16.26
N GLY A 57 -4.23 26.81 -16.28
CA GLY A 57 -2.89 26.52 -15.76
C GLY A 57 -1.87 26.42 -16.88
N TYR A 58 -0.66 26.95 -16.63
CA TYR A 58 0.48 26.80 -17.53
C TYR A 58 1.65 26.15 -16.81
N HIS A 59 2.33 25.23 -17.49
CA HIS A 59 3.59 24.66 -17.02
C HIS A 59 4.72 25.03 -17.96
N LEU A 60 5.79 25.64 -17.44
CA LEU A 60 6.96 26.05 -18.20
C LEU A 60 8.22 25.76 -17.39
N SER A 61 9.08 24.88 -17.88
CA SER A 61 10.38 24.63 -17.25
C SER A 61 11.42 25.67 -17.67
N ALA A 62 12.48 25.82 -16.88
CA ALA A 62 13.58 26.71 -17.20
C ALA A 62 14.39 26.28 -18.46
N LEU A 63 14.17 25.07 -18.98
CA LEU A 63 14.72 24.64 -20.28
C LEU A 63 14.29 25.57 -21.41
N TYR A 64 13.13 26.22 -21.27
CA TYR A 64 12.59 27.23 -22.20
C TYR A 64 13.07 28.67 -21.90
N SER A 65 13.96 28.85 -20.91
CA SER A 65 14.47 30.21 -20.61
C SER A 65 15.22 30.80 -21.80
N PRO A 66 14.95 32.05 -22.18
CA PRO A 66 15.64 32.72 -23.30
C PRO A 66 17.16 32.70 -23.13
N ILE A 67 17.89 32.77 -24.26
CA ILE A 67 19.34 32.93 -24.26
C ILE A 67 19.71 34.22 -23.51
N GLY A 68 20.70 34.10 -22.62
CA GLY A 68 21.14 35.21 -21.77
C GLY A 68 20.48 35.28 -20.39
N TRP A 69 19.38 34.55 -20.18
CA TRP A 69 18.72 34.46 -18.85
C TRP A 69 19.24 33.25 -18.06
N LEU A 70 18.81 32.04 -18.44
CA LEU A 70 19.29 30.79 -17.83
C LEU A 70 19.67 29.81 -18.94
N SER A 71 20.98 29.59 -19.09
CA SER A 71 21.51 28.70 -20.12
C SER A 71 21.35 27.21 -19.68
N TRP A 72 21.37 26.30 -20.67
CA TRP A 72 21.40 24.87 -20.40
C TRP A 72 22.64 24.47 -19.58
N GLU A 73 23.80 25.10 -19.84
CA GLU A 73 24.98 24.97 -19.01
C GLU A 73 24.70 25.28 -17.52
N ARG A 74 24.03 26.39 -17.24
CA ARG A 74 23.72 26.80 -15.87
C ARG A 74 22.69 25.84 -15.21
N ILE A 75 21.76 25.33 -15.99
CA ILE A 75 20.81 24.31 -15.51
C ILE A 75 21.57 23.03 -15.13
N VAL A 76 22.52 22.58 -15.95
CA VAL A 76 23.39 21.43 -15.64
C VAL A 76 24.23 21.68 -14.39
N ARG A 77 24.87 22.86 -14.25
CA ARG A 77 25.61 23.23 -13.04
C ARG A 77 24.73 23.18 -11.78
N ALA A 78 23.50 23.66 -11.89
CA ALA A 78 22.54 23.60 -10.76
C ALA A 78 22.15 22.16 -10.43
N TRP A 79 22.00 21.31 -11.43
CA TRP A 79 21.75 19.87 -11.25
C TRP A 79 22.93 19.16 -10.59
N ASP A 80 24.15 19.39 -11.09
CA ASP A 80 25.36 18.78 -10.53
C ASP A 80 25.58 19.22 -9.07
N ALA A 81 25.30 20.49 -8.75
CA ALA A 81 25.37 21.00 -7.38
C ALA A 81 24.29 20.44 -6.45
N ALA A 82 23.16 19.98 -6.99
CA ALA A 82 22.08 19.38 -6.21
C ALA A 82 22.35 17.90 -5.86
N GLN A 83 23.30 17.24 -6.53
CA GLN A 83 23.58 15.82 -6.31
C GLN A 83 24.03 15.56 -4.86
N GLY A 84 23.52 14.46 -4.29
CA GLY A 84 23.84 14.04 -2.91
C GLY A 84 22.97 14.69 -1.83
N SER A 85 21.99 15.52 -2.20
CA SER A 85 20.99 16.10 -1.30
C SER A 85 19.58 16.04 -1.89
N ASP A 86 18.70 15.24 -1.30
CA ASP A 86 17.30 15.14 -1.74
C ASP A 86 16.58 16.49 -1.67
N GLU A 87 16.90 17.31 -0.67
CA GLU A 87 16.34 18.65 -0.51
C GLU A 87 16.77 19.59 -1.67
N ALA A 88 18.04 19.50 -2.08
CA ALA A 88 18.55 20.28 -3.22
C ALA A 88 17.98 19.79 -4.56
N ILE A 89 17.83 18.46 -4.74
CA ILE A 89 17.17 17.87 -5.92
C ILE A 89 15.71 18.30 -5.99
N LYS A 90 15.01 18.28 -4.85
CA LYS A 90 13.62 18.78 -4.73
C LYS A 90 13.50 20.25 -5.13
N ALA A 91 14.39 21.09 -4.61
CA ALA A 91 14.44 22.51 -4.96
C ALA A 91 14.70 22.70 -6.45
N PHE A 92 15.64 21.96 -7.04
CA PHE A 92 15.94 21.99 -8.47
C PHE A 92 14.71 21.63 -9.31
N ARG A 93 14.04 20.50 -9.01
CA ARG A 93 12.85 20.07 -9.75
C ARG A 93 11.71 21.09 -9.65
N ASN A 94 11.41 21.55 -8.43
CA ASN A 94 10.31 22.48 -8.22
C ASN A 94 10.56 23.86 -8.85
N THR A 95 11.79 24.37 -8.78
CA THR A 95 12.08 25.77 -9.18
C THR A 95 12.67 25.90 -10.59
N ILE A 96 13.45 24.92 -11.03
CA ILE A 96 14.10 24.93 -12.35
C ILE A 96 13.23 24.20 -13.38
N LEU A 97 12.73 23.01 -13.06
CA LEU A 97 11.92 22.26 -14.01
C LEU A 97 10.43 22.58 -13.92
N GLY A 98 9.97 23.22 -12.85
CA GLY A 98 8.55 23.47 -12.60
C GLY A 98 7.77 22.18 -12.33
N GLU A 99 8.47 21.09 -11.99
CA GLU A 99 7.88 19.76 -11.73
C GLU A 99 7.47 19.65 -10.26
N THR A 100 6.34 19.02 -10.01
CA THR A 100 5.97 18.67 -8.64
C THR A 100 6.93 17.63 -8.11
N TRP A 101 7.61 17.92 -7.00
CA TRP A 101 8.41 16.93 -6.30
C TRP A 101 7.50 15.92 -5.63
N VAL A 102 7.70 14.66 -5.96
CA VAL A 102 7.16 13.55 -5.21
C VAL A 102 8.30 12.98 -4.40
N GLU A 103 8.22 13.05 -3.07
CA GLU A 103 9.23 12.43 -2.23
C GLU A 103 9.25 10.93 -2.49
N SER A 104 10.44 10.37 -2.75
CA SER A 104 10.58 8.92 -2.87
C SER A 104 10.41 8.33 -1.47
N GLY A 105 9.20 7.91 -1.17
CA GLY A 105 8.89 7.19 0.05
C GLY A 105 9.20 5.71 -0.07
N GLU A 106 9.17 5.04 1.06
CA GLU A 106 9.41 3.61 1.12
C GLU A 106 8.15 2.80 0.73
N ALA A 107 7.91 2.60 -0.57
CA ALA A 107 6.94 1.64 -1.06
C ALA A 107 7.62 0.38 -1.62
N PRO A 108 7.05 -0.82 -1.42
CA PRO A 108 7.51 -2.03 -2.11
C PRO A 108 7.30 -1.91 -3.62
N ASP A 109 8.19 -2.54 -4.39
CA ASP A 109 8.04 -2.60 -5.84
C ASP A 109 6.96 -3.61 -6.24
N TRP A 110 5.90 -3.15 -6.92
CA TRP A 110 4.82 -4.01 -7.39
C TRP A 110 5.27 -5.02 -8.46
N GLN A 111 6.29 -4.72 -9.27
CA GLN A 111 6.83 -5.63 -10.27
C GLN A 111 7.49 -6.83 -9.60
N ARG A 112 8.27 -6.60 -8.56
CA ARG A 112 8.84 -7.68 -7.73
C ARG A 112 7.74 -8.54 -7.09
N LEU A 113 6.62 -7.94 -6.66
CA LEU A 113 5.48 -8.69 -6.14
C LEU A 113 4.82 -9.53 -7.24
N TYR A 114 4.70 -8.97 -8.45
CA TYR A 114 4.17 -9.68 -9.61
C TYR A 114 5.01 -10.91 -9.98
N ASP A 115 6.33 -10.77 -10.01
CA ASP A 115 7.26 -11.83 -10.42
C ASP A 115 7.31 -13.00 -9.42
N ARG A 116 7.04 -12.74 -8.14
CA ARG A 116 7.05 -13.75 -7.07
C ARG A 116 5.71 -14.41 -6.77
N ARG A 117 4.67 -14.17 -7.59
CA ARG A 117 3.35 -14.78 -7.41
C ARG A 117 3.43 -16.31 -7.49
N GLU A 118 2.54 -16.97 -6.81
CA GLU A 118 2.47 -18.41 -6.64
C GLU A 118 1.18 -18.97 -7.21
N ARG A 119 1.17 -20.28 -7.48
CA ARG A 119 0.01 -20.94 -8.10
C ARG A 119 -0.88 -21.57 -7.07
N TRP A 120 -2.09 -21.06 -6.94
CA TRP A 120 -3.24 -21.75 -6.37
C TRP A 120 -4.52 -21.19 -6.97
N THR A 121 -5.59 -21.98 -6.88
CA THR A 121 -6.90 -21.59 -7.41
C THR A 121 -7.55 -20.53 -6.53
N SER A 122 -8.14 -19.48 -7.13
CA SER A 122 -8.95 -18.50 -6.42
C SER A 122 -10.02 -19.20 -5.57
N GLY A 123 -10.18 -18.73 -4.35
CA GLY A 123 -11.10 -19.32 -3.39
C GLY A 123 -10.62 -20.63 -2.73
N THR A 124 -9.39 -21.06 -2.99
CA THR A 124 -8.77 -22.21 -2.29
C THR A 124 -7.80 -21.70 -1.22
N VAL A 125 -7.90 -22.24 -0.02
CA VAL A 125 -7.02 -21.89 1.08
C VAL A 125 -5.76 -22.75 1.04
N PRO A 126 -4.56 -22.13 0.88
CA PRO A 126 -3.30 -22.87 0.90
C PRO A 126 -3.02 -23.57 2.24
N ALA A 127 -2.25 -24.65 2.18
CA ALA A 127 -2.01 -25.58 3.29
C ALA A 127 -1.53 -24.92 4.59
N GLY A 128 -0.84 -23.79 4.52
CA GLY A 128 -0.29 -23.07 5.67
C GLY A 128 -1.29 -22.20 6.44
N GLY A 129 -2.52 -22.00 5.93
CA GLY A 129 -3.48 -21.03 6.46
C GLY A 129 -4.64 -21.62 7.24
N PRO A 130 -4.52 -21.89 8.57
CA PRO A 130 -5.55 -22.57 9.35
C PRO A 130 -6.78 -21.72 9.70
N PHE A 131 -6.81 -20.42 9.43
CA PHE A 131 -8.00 -19.59 9.64
C PHE A 131 -8.06 -18.42 8.67
N LEU A 132 -9.27 -17.88 8.46
CA LEU A 132 -9.54 -16.79 7.52
C LEU A 132 -10.02 -15.55 8.23
N THR A 133 -9.54 -14.40 7.78
CA THR A 133 -10.19 -13.11 8.02
C THR A 133 -10.41 -12.36 6.71
N ALA A 134 -11.29 -11.37 6.74
CA ALA A 134 -11.51 -10.51 5.59
C ALA A 134 -11.45 -9.03 5.97
N GLY A 135 -11.04 -8.22 5.03
CA GLY A 135 -11.15 -6.77 5.09
C GLY A 135 -12.05 -6.29 3.97
N ALA A 136 -12.97 -5.40 4.29
CA ALA A 136 -13.88 -4.79 3.32
C ALA A 136 -13.72 -3.28 3.31
N ASP A 137 -13.53 -2.74 2.12
CA ASP A 137 -13.51 -1.30 1.86
C ASP A 137 -14.80 -0.89 1.15
N VAL A 138 -15.51 0.09 1.71
CA VAL A 138 -16.83 0.54 1.22
C VAL A 138 -16.65 1.81 0.41
N GLN A 139 -16.96 1.72 -0.89
CA GLN A 139 -16.92 2.83 -1.83
C GLN A 139 -18.34 3.27 -2.22
N LYS A 140 -18.44 4.34 -3.00
CA LYS A 140 -19.72 4.91 -3.43
C LYS A 140 -20.52 3.93 -4.29
N ASP A 141 -19.86 3.15 -5.12
CA ASP A 141 -20.42 2.33 -6.19
C ASP A 141 -20.12 0.83 -6.06
N ARG A 142 -19.34 0.42 -5.06
CA ARG A 142 -18.95 -0.96 -4.83
C ARG A 142 -18.46 -1.21 -3.40
N ILE A 143 -18.34 -2.49 -3.04
CA ILE A 143 -17.64 -2.94 -1.84
C ILE A 143 -16.54 -3.90 -2.29
N GLU A 144 -15.28 -3.60 -1.98
CA GLU A 144 -14.14 -4.48 -2.28
C GLU A 144 -13.77 -5.28 -1.03
N VAL A 145 -13.63 -6.60 -1.18
CA VAL A 145 -13.38 -7.52 -0.07
C VAL A 145 -12.21 -8.44 -0.41
N ASP A 146 -11.18 -8.41 0.41
CA ASP A 146 -10.09 -9.37 0.36
C ASP A 146 -10.20 -10.39 1.49
N VAL A 147 -10.15 -11.67 1.14
CA VAL A 147 -10.13 -12.79 2.08
C VAL A 147 -8.70 -13.29 2.24
N TRP A 148 -8.20 -13.28 3.46
CA TRP A 148 -6.83 -13.67 3.78
C TRP A 148 -6.81 -14.87 4.72
N ALA A 149 -5.99 -15.85 4.38
CA ALA A 149 -5.60 -16.92 5.28
C ALA A 149 -4.36 -16.52 6.08
N TRP A 150 -4.27 -17.02 7.31
CA TRP A 150 -3.18 -16.70 8.23
C TRP A 150 -2.61 -17.96 8.85
N GLY A 151 -1.29 -17.99 8.95
CA GLY A 151 -0.51 -19.01 9.61
C GLY A 151 0.32 -18.47 10.77
N ARG A 152 1.17 -19.33 11.32
CA ARG A 152 2.10 -18.98 12.38
C ARG A 152 3.01 -17.82 11.98
N GLY A 153 3.37 -16.99 12.93
CA GLY A 153 4.22 -15.83 12.68
C GLY A 153 3.59 -14.80 11.77
N LEU A 154 2.26 -14.81 11.57
CA LEU A 154 1.53 -13.90 10.66
C LEU A 154 1.89 -14.11 9.18
N GLU A 155 2.41 -15.27 8.81
CA GLU A 155 2.48 -15.71 7.41
C GLU A 155 1.06 -15.68 6.83
N SER A 156 0.88 -15.22 5.59
CA SER A 156 -0.47 -14.96 5.07
C SER A 156 -0.58 -15.17 3.56
N TRP A 157 -1.77 -15.61 3.14
CA TRP A 157 -2.10 -15.91 1.74
C TRP A 157 -3.38 -15.19 1.33
N LEU A 158 -3.37 -14.53 0.17
CA LEU A 158 -4.60 -14.00 -0.43
C LEU A 158 -5.43 -15.17 -1.00
N VAL A 159 -6.59 -15.40 -0.42
CA VAL A 159 -7.46 -16.53 -0.81
C VAL A 159 -8.48 -16.12 -1.87
N ASP A 160 -9.05 -14.95 -1.72
CA ASP A 160 -10.09 -14.45 -2.63
C ASP A 160 -10.08 -12.92 -2.67
N HIS A 161 -10.46 -12.36 -3.81
CA HIS A 161 -10.71 -10.93 -4.01
C HIS A 161 -12.08 -10.79 -4.68
N VAL A 162 -12.99 -10.14 -4.00
CA VAL A 162 -14.38 -10.02 -4.42
C VAL A 162 -14.76 -8.55 -4.53
N VAL A 163 -15.21 -8.16 -5.70
CA VAL A 163 -15.80 -6.84 -5.94
C VAL A 163 -17.31 -7.00 -6.04
N ILE A 164 -18.02 -6.44 -5.07
CA ILE A 164 -19.47 -6.42 -5.01
C ILE A 164 -19.94 -5.10 -5.62
N GLU A 165 -20.58 -5.19 -6.77
CA GLU A 165 -21.09 -4.01 -7.48
C GLU A 165 -22.30 -3.41 -6.76
N GLY A 166 -22.32 -2.09 -6.66
CA GLY A 166 -23.35 -1.35 -5.96
C GLY A 166 -22.89 -0.80 -4.62
N GLY A 167 -23.26 0.44 -4.37
CA GLY A 167 -22.86 1.18 -3.17
C GLY A 167 -23.72 0.84 -1.94
N PRO A 168 -23.44 1.49 -0.80
CA PRO A 168 -24.10 1.22 0.47
C PRO A 168 -25.59 1.60 0.52
N ASP A 169 -26.10 2.28 -0.47
CA ASP A 169 -27.53 2.57 -0.69
C ASP A 169 -28.29 1.40 -1.29
N ARG A 170 -27.59 0.38 -1.81
CA ARG A 170 -28.20 -0.78 -2.48
C ARG A 170 -28.30 -1.98 -1.53
N HIS A 171 -29.51 -2.47 -1.37
CA HIS A 171 -29.79 -3.63 -0.50
C HIS A 171 -29.16 -4.93 -1.04
N ASP A 172 -29.09 -5.10 -2.36
CA ASP A 172 -28.49 -6.26 -3.02
C ASP A 172 -26.98 -6.38 -2.70
N ALA A 173 -26.23 -5.28 -2.68
CA ALA A 173 -24.81 -5.29 -2.30
C ALA A 173 -24.60 -5.83 -0.88
N TRP A 174 -25.43 -5.41 0.08
CA TRP A 174 -25.38 -5.95 1.45
C TRP A 174 -25.80 -7.41 1.56
N SER A 175 -26.74 -7.84 0.72
CA SER A 175 -27.16 -9.25 0.66
C SER A 175 -26.06 -10.13 0.12
N GLU A 176 -25.33 -9.65 -0.91
CA GLU A 176 -24.17 -10.35 -1.47
C GLU A 176 -23.02 -10.43 -0.47
N LEU A 177 -22.74 -9.35 0.26
CA LEU A 177 -21.74 -9.36 1.33
C LEU A 177 -22.14 -10.33 2.46
N THR A 178 -23.43 -10.44 2.78
CA THR A 178 -23.93 -11.43 3.75
C THR A 178 -23.71 -12.86 3.25
N ALA A 179 -24.03 -13.13 1.98
CA ALA A 179 -23.79 -14.42 1.36
C ALA A 179 -22.29 -14.80 1.35
N LEU A 180 -21.40 -13.81 1.19
CA LEU A 180 -19.97 -14.01 1.28
C LEU A 180 -19.54 -14.44 2.70
N LEU A 181 -20.13 -13.89 3.76
CA LEU A 181 -19.86 -14.32 5.15
C LEU A 181 -20.30 -15.76 5.43
N ASP A 182 -21.36 -16.22 4.77
CA ASP A 182 -21.87 -17.57 4.93
C ASP A 182 -21.12 -18.60 4.06
N ARG A 183 -20.37 -18.14 3.07
CA ARG A 183 -19.57 -18.97 2.20
C ARG A 183 -18.48 -19.71 2.98
N SER A 184 -18.14 -20.91 2.52
CA SER A 184 -16.97 -21.67 2.97
C SER A 184 -15.97 -21.84 1.84
N TRP A 185 -14.69 -21.75 2.18
CA TRP A 185 -13.56 -21.91 1.27
C TRP A 185 -12.93 -23.29 1.48
N PRO A 186 -12.73 -24.09 0.40
CA PRO A 186 -12.03 -25.34 0.48
C PRO A 186 -10.55 -25.10 0.84
N HIS A 187 -10.06 -25.86 1.79
CA HIS A 187 -8.66 -25.89 2.17
C HIS A 187 -7.92 -27.01 1.45
N GLU A 188 -6.68 -26.84 1.05
CA GLU A 188 -5.88 -27.87 0.38
C GLU A 188 -5.80 -29.19 1.16
N ARG A 189 -5.93 -29.15 2.48
CA ARG A 189 -6.01 -30.31 3.36
C ARG A 189 -7.43 -30.85 3.57
N ARG A 190 -8.35 -30.56 2.63
CA ARG A 190 -9.75 -31.02 2.58
C ARG A 190 -10.70 -30.47 3.65
N ALA A 191 -10.27 -29.59 4.54
CA ALA A 191 -11.18 -28.84 5.41
C ALA A 191 -11.96 -27.78 4.60
N HIS A 192 -13.01 -27.24 5.22
CA HIS A 192 -13.73 -26.07 4.69
C HIS A 192 -13.69 -24.99 5.76
N LEU A 193 -13.12 -23.84 5.43
CA LEU A 193 -12.97 -22.73 6.36
C LEU A 193 -13.98 -21.64 6.05
N ARG A 194 -14.44 -20.93 7.08
CA ARG A 194 -15.27 -19.72 6.95
C ARG A 194 -14.46 -18.51 7.38
N ILE A 195 -14.89 -17.33 6.96
CA ILE A 195 -14.35 -16.07 7.49
C ILE A 195 -14.66 -16.04 8.98
N ALA A 196 -13.64 -16.13 9.81
CA ALA A 196 -13.77 -16.07 11.26
C ALA A 196 -14.12 -14.65 11.72
N ARG A 197 -13.62 -13.64 11.00
CA ARG A 197 -13.95 -12.23 11.23
C ARG A 197 -13.74 -11.39 9.99
N LEU A 198 -14.71 -10.53 9.70
CA LEU A 198 -14.64 -9.46 8.72
C LEU A 198 -14.46 -8.13 9.45
N ALA A 199 -13.46 -7.33 9.08
CA ALA A 199 -13.39 -5.92 9.44
C ALA A 199 -13.82 -5.07 8.23
N ILE A 200 -14.81 -4.20 8.45
CA ILE A 200 -15.40 -3.37 7.40
C ILE A 200 -15.20 -1.89 7.70
N ASP A 201 -14.72 -1.15 6.70
CA ASP A 201 -14.51 0.29 6.83
C ASP A 201 -15.82 1.06 7.08
N THR A 202 -15.71 2.13 7.83
CA THR A 202 -16.81 3.06 8.14
C THR A 202 -16.54 4.49 7.67
N GLY A 203 -15.53 4.67 6.81
CA GLY A 203 -15.16 5.98 6.27
C GLY A 203 -16.23 6.56 5.36
N TYR A 204 -16.90 5.70 4.59
CA TYR A 204 -17.99 6.08 3.72
C TYR A 204 -19.31 5.44 4.21
N GLU A 205 -20.39 6.24 4.30
CA GLU A 205 -21.75 5.80 4.71
C GLU A 205 -21.80 4.94 5.99
N ALA A 206 -21.10 5.37 7.05
CA ALA A 206 -21.07 4.69 8.35
C ALA A 206 -22.45 4.23 8.87
N PRO A 207 -23.56 4.97 8.71
CA PRO A 207 -24.88 4.52 9.13
C PRO A 207 -25.33 3.21 8.47
N ALA A 208 -25.07 3.04 7.17
CA ALA A 208 -25.41 1.82 6.43
C ALA A 208 -24.55 0.64 6.92
N VAL A 209 -23.23 0.86 7.10
CA VAL A 209 -22.31 -0.15 7.65
C VAL A 209 -22.74 -0.58 9.04
N TYR A 210 -23.11 0.35 9.93
CA TYR A 210 -23.58 0.01 11.28
C TYR A 210 -24.88 -0.77 11.27
N SER A 211 -25.83 -0.38 10.41
CA SER A 211 -27.10 -1.08 10.29
C SER A 211 -26.92 -2.53 9.85
N TRP A 212 -26.14 -2.74 8.78
CA TRP A 212 -25.83 -4.08 8.27
C TRP A 212 -25.05 -4.93 9.28
N SER A 213 -23.98 -4.39 9.87
CA SER A 213 -23.10 -5.14 10.78
C SER A 213 -23.81 -5.61 12.05
N ARG A 214 -24.82 -4.89 12.51
CA ARG A 214 -25.64 -5.31 13.65
C ARG A 214 -26.42 -6.57 13.38
N ALA A 215 -26.91 -6.77 12.14
CA ALA A 215 -27.65 -7.96 11.74
C ALA A 215 -26.74 -9.20 11.63
N GLN A 216 -25.43 -9.03 11.41
CA GLN A 216 -24.49 -10.13 11.21
C GLN A 216 -23.93 -10.77 12.50
N GLY A 217 -24.20 -10.19 13.63
CA GLY A 217 -23.68 -10.68 14.89
C GLY A 217 -22.26 -10.14 15.22
N PHE A 218 -22.08 -9.86 16.49
CA PHE A 218 -20.91 -9.15 17.01
C PHE A 218 -19.59 -9.94 16.88
N GLY A 219 -19.66 -11.25 16.88
CA GLY A 219 -18.47 -12.12 16.81
C GLY A 219 -17.83 -12.17 15.43
N GLN A 220 -18.61 -11.95 14.38
CA GLN A 220 -18.18 -12.18 13.00
C GLN A 220 -17.82 -10.89 12.25
N VAL A 221 -18.52 -9.78 12.51
CA VAL A 221 -18.29 -8.50 11.83
C VAL A 221 -17.82 -7.44 12.81
N SER A 222 -16.82 -6.68 12.41
CA SER A 222 -16.23 -5.57 13.16
C SER A 222 -16.22 -4.32 12.27
N PRO A 223 -17.16 -3.38 12.48
CA PRO A 223 -17.02 -2.04 11.91
C PRO A 223 -15.73 -1.39 12.42
N VAL A 224 -14.92 -0.86 11.51
CA VAL A 224 -13.63 -0.25 11.83
C VAL A 224 -13.56 1.19 11.32
N LYS A 225 -12.81 2.02 12.04
CA LYS A 225 -12.42 3.35 11.60
C LYS A 225 -10.92 3.45 11.58
N GLY A 226 -10.35 3.68 10.40
CA GLY A 226 -8.95 3.98 10.22
C GLY A 226 -8.56 5.31 10.88
N VAL A 227 -7.43 5.34 11.56
CA VAL A 227 -6.82 6.55 12.10
C VAL A 227 -5.34 6.54 11.78
N GLU A 228 -4.88 7.62 11.18
CA GLU A 228 -3.49 7.81 10.82
C GLU A 228 -2.60 8.18 12.01
N GLY A 229 -1.29 8.09 11.79
CA GLY A 229 -0.26 8.41 12.77
C GLY A 229 0.28 7.19 13.51
N PHE A 230 1.49 7.36 14.10
CA PHE A 230 2.23 6.28 14.78
C PHE A 230 2.18 6.36 16.31
N ASN A 231 1.45 7.33 16.87
CA ASN A 231 1.45 7.63 18.32
C ASN A 231 0.41 6.83 19.12
N ARG A 232 -0.01 5.66 18.62
CA ARG A 232 -0.99 4.83 19.34
C ARG A 232 -0.31 3.68 20.06
N SER A 233 -0.69 3.47 21.31
CA SER A 233 -0.16 2.38 22.15
C SER A 233 -0.62 0.99 21.73
N SER A 234 -1.72 0.90 20.96
CA SER A 234 -2.24 -0.36 20.43
C SER A 234 -2.63 -0.18 18.96
N PRO A 235 -2.31 -1.15 18.09
CA PRO A 235 -2.69 -1.11 16.68
C PRO A 235 -4.20 -1.19 16.45
N VAL A 236 -4.95 -1.79 17.37
CA VAL A 236 -6.42 -1.76 17.39
C VAL A 236 -6.91 -1.46 18.79
N SER A 237 -7.88 -0.59 18.93
CA SER A 237 -8.52 -0.25 20.20
C SER A 237 -10.04 -0.28 20.09
N GLY A 238 -10.72 -0.57 21.19
CA GLY A 238 -12.16 -0.68 21.25
C GLY A 238 -12.63 -2.08 21.66
N PRO A 239 -13.91 -2.43 21.40
CA PRO A 239 -14.86 -1.59 20.69
C PRO A 239 -15.43 -0.45 21.53
N THR A 240 -15.64 0.69 20.88
CA THR A 240 -16.40 1.82 21.44
C THR A 240 -17.85 1.73 20.99
N LEU A 241 -18.80 2.00 21.89
CA LEU A 241 -20.20 2.04 21.54
C LEU A 241 -20.53 3.38 20.87
N VAL A 242 -21.04 3.32 19.64
CA VAL A 242 -21.47 4.48 18.86
C VAL A 242 -22.96 4.43 18.55
N ASP A 243 -23.55 5.59 18.32
CA ASP A 243 -24.96 5.66 17.90
C ASP A 243 -25.12 5.10 16.48
N ALA A 244 -26.19 4.40 16.26
CA ALA A 244 -26.59 3.87 14.95
C ALA A 244 -27.96 4.39 14.55
N THR A 245 -28.32 4.23 13.27
CA THR A 245 -29.67 4.54 12.77
C THR A 245 -30.29 3.27 12.21
N GLU A 246 -31.54 2.98 12.56
CA GLU A 246 -32.28 1.86 12.02
C GLU A 246 -33.72 2.31 11.75
N GLY A 247 -34.19 2.13 10.52
CA GLY A 247 -35.54 2.57 10.12
C GLY A 247 -35.82 4.05 10.39
N GLY A 248 -34.79 4.91 10.24
CA GLY A 248 -34.89 6.35 10.52
C GLY A 248 -34.86 6.73 12.02
N LYS A 249 -34.77 5.74 12.93
CA LYS A 249 -34.69 5.99 14.38
C LYS A 249 -33.23 5.90 14.85
N ARG A 250 -32.81 6.90 15.63
CA ARG A 250 -31.48 6.90 16.31
C ARG A 250 -31.49 5.88 17.46
N LEU A 251 -30.55 4.96 17.40
CA LEU A 251 -30.28 3.98 18.45
C LEU A 251 -29.03 4.41 19.20
N ARG A 252 -29.20 4.83 20.46
CA ARG A 252 -28.06 5.16 21.30
C ARG A 252 -27.20 3.92 21.54
N ARG A 253 -25.87 4.06 21.35
CA ARG A 253 -24.89 2.96 21.52
C ARG A 253 -25.27 1.71 20.71
N GLY A 254 -25.87 1.94 19.53
CA GLY A 254 -26.45 0.88 18.71
C GLY A 254 -25.43 0.04 17.94
N ALA A 255 -24.20 0.51 17.76
CA ALA A 255 -23.14 -0.22 17.07
C ALA A 255 -21.83 -0.21 17.87
N ARG A 256 -20.95 -1.17 17.56
CA ARG A 256 -19.62 -1.31 18.16
C ARG A 256 -18.59 -0.96 17.11
N LEU A 257 -17.78 0.06 17.35
CA LEU A 257 -16.78 0.56 16.46
C LEU A 257 -15.37 0.29 17.01
N TRP A 258 -14.51 -0.29 16.17
CA TRP A 258 -13.10 -0.46 16.46
C TRP A 258 -12.29 0.64 15.81
N THR A 259 -11.26 1.13 16.49
CA THR A 259 -10.31 2.08 15.92
C THR A 259 -9.05 1.33 15.51
N VAL A 260 -8.65 1.49 14.25
CA VAL A 260 -7.47 0.84 13.65
C VAL A 260 -6.39 1.88 13.38
N ALA A 261 -5.19 1.67 13.92
CA ALA A 261 -4.00 2.47 13.61
C ALA A 261 -3.48 2.06 12.22
N VAL A 262 -4.09 2.61 11.15
CA VAL A 262 -3.80 2.22 9.77
C VAL A 262 -2.33 2.43 9.41
N SER A 263 -1.69 3.49 9.92
CA SER A 263 -0.27 3.75 9.67
C SER A 263 0.64 2.62 10.18
N THR A 264 0.31 2.03 11.31
CA THR A 264 1.05 0.90 11.88
C THR A 264 0.92 -0.36 11.02
N PHE A 265 -0.30 -0.70 10.60
CA PHE A 265 -0.52 -1.88 9.77
C PHE A 265 -0.05 -1.70 8.33
N LYS A 266 -0.09 -0.49 7.76
CA LYS A 266 0.55 -0.17 6.46
C LYS A 266 2.06 -0.40 6.54
N ALA A 267 2.72 0.10 7.59
CA ALA A 267 4.15 -0.11 7.80
C ALA A 267 4.51 -1.59 8.01
N GLU A 268 3.70 -2.34 8.77
CA GLU A 268 3.85 -3.78 8.94
C GLU A 268 3.67 -4.51 7.60
N THR A 269 2.61 -4.21 6.86
CA THR A 269 2.34 -4.79 5.53
C THR A 269 3.52 -4.58 4.58
N TYR A 270 4.03 -3.36 4.49
CA TYR A 270 5.15 -3.03 3.60
C TYR A 270 6.44 -3.71 4.03
N ARG A 271 6.71 -3.83 5.33
CA ARG A 271 7.82 -4.62 5.84
C ARG A 271 7.69 -6.08 5.42
N PHE A 272 6.52 -6.69 5.55
CA PHE A 272 6.25 -8.06 5.16
C PHE A 272 6.34 -8.30 3.64
N LEU A 273 5.88 -7.35 2.85
CA LEU A 273 5.99 -7.40 1.39
C LEU A 273 7.45 -7.30 0.90
N ARG A 274 8.37 -6.78 1.69
CA ARG A 274 9.81 -6.71 1.38
C ARG A 274 10.58 -7.96 1.75
N LEU A 275 10.00 -8.85 2.55
CA LEU A 275 10.67 -10.08 2.94
C LEU A 275 11.07 -10.89 1.69
N GLU A 276 12.29 -11.40 1.72
CA GLU A 276 12.77 -12.30 0.70
C GLU A 276 12.30 -13.71 1.00
N ARG A 277 11.99 -14.44 -0.05
CA ARG A 277 11.58 -15.84 0.06
C ARG A 277 12.79 -16.73 -0.12
N PRO A 278 12.87 -17.85 0.58
CA PRO A 278 13.89 -18.86 0.32
C PRO A 278 13.88 -19.30 -1.14
N SER A 279 15.06 -19.53 -1.71
CA SER A 279 15.18 -20.13 -3.03
C SER A 279 14.63 -21.55 -3.06
N ASP A 280 14.41 -22.12 -4.23
CA ASP A 280 13.98 -23.52 -4.34
C ASP A 280 15.03 -24.48 -3.75
N GLU A 281 16.31 -24.15 -3.82
CA GLU A 281 17.40 -24.88 -3.18
C GLU A 281 17.32 -24.81 -1.67
N ASP A 282 17.08 -23.62 -1.09
CA ASP A 282 16.90 -23.43 0.35
C ASP A 282 15.68 -24.20 0.87
N ARG A 283 14.57 -24.19 0.11
CA ARG A 283 13.36 -24.92 0.44
C ARG A 283 13.58 -26.43 0.42
N ALA A 284 14.36 -26.93 -0.53
CA ALA A 284 14.76 -28.35 -0.60
C ALA A 284 15.61 -28.75 0.61
N LEU A 285 16.36 -27.81 1.21
CA LEU A 285 17.11 -27.98 2.45
C LEU A 285 16.27 -27.76 3.70
N GLY A 286 14.95 -27.47 3.58
CA GLY A 286 14.03 -27.30 4.69
C GLY A 286 13.98 -25.87 5.27
N VAL A 287 14.55 -24.89 4.59
CA VAL A 287 14.44 -23.48 4.98
C VAL A 287 12.99 -23.03 4.80
N LEU A 288 12.40 -22.48 5.86
CA LEU A 288 11.02 -22.00 5.88
C LEU A 288 10.95 -20.51 5.51
N ASP A 289 9.78 -20.09 5.04
CA ASP A 289 9.49 -18.66 4.87
C ASP A 289 9.61 -17.93 6.20
N ALA A 290 10.09 -16.68 6.15
CA ALA A 290 10.24 -15.86 7.35
C ALA A 290 8.87 -15.48 7.94
N PRO A 291 8.75 -15.28 9.26
CA PRO A 291 7.52 -14.77 9.86
C PRO A 291 7.06 -13.47 9.19
N GLY A 292 5.76 -13.39 8.86
CA GLY A 292 5.16 -12.27 8.16
C GLY A 292 5.20 -12.38 6.63
N THR A 293 5.79 -13.41 6.05
CA THR A 293 5.78 -13.58 4.59
C THR A 293 4.36 -13.49 4.04
N VAL A 294 4.21 -12.70 2.97
CA VAL A 294 2.95 -12.52 2.26
C VAL A 294 3.02 -13.26 0.94
N HIS A 295 2.12 -14.20 0.76
CA HIS A 295 1.98 -15.00 -0.45
C HIS A 295 0.86 -14.43 -1.33
N LEU A 296 1.15 -14.22 -2.59
CA LEU A 296 0.25 -13.64 -3.56
C LEU A 296 0.01 -14.62 -4.71
N PRO A 297 -1.24 -14.84 -5.13
CA PRO A 297 -1.58 -15.79 -6.18
C PRO A 297 -1.29 -15.25 -7.59
N ASP A 298 -1.08 -16.16 -8.54
CA ASP A 298 -0.84 -15.80 -9.94
C ASP A 298 -2.08 -15.28 -10.67
N TRP A 299 -3.28 -15.53 -10.15
CA TRP A 299 -4.54 -15.03 -10.70
C TRP A 299 -4.81 -13.56 -10.35
N ILE A 300 -4.09 -12.95 -9.39
CA ILE A 300 -4.25 -11.52 -9.10
C ILE A 300 -3.58 -10.67 -10.18
N ASP A 301 -4.24 -9.60 -10.60
CA ASP A 301 -3.77 -8.74 -11.68
C ASP A 301 -2.78 -7.66 -11.22
N THR A 302 -2.23 -6.95 -12.19
CA THR A 302 -1.27 -5.87 -11.93
C THR A 302 -1.92 -4.65 -11.29
N GLU A 303 -3.21 -4.42 -11.52
CA GLU A 303 -3.91 -3.26 -10.95
C GLU A 303 -4.10 -3.45 -9.45
N TRP A 304 -4.52 -4.63 -9.01
CA TRP A 304 -4.62 -4.95 -7.60
C TRP A 304 -3.25 -4.83 -6.89
N LEU A 305 -2.16 -5.33 -7.51
CA LEU A 305 -0.81 -5.20 -6.94
C LEU A 305 -0.37 -3.73 -6.79
N LYS A 306 -0.71 -2.90 -7.77
CA LYS A 306 -0.45 -1.46 -7.71
C LYS A 306 -1.26 -0.76 -6.63
N GLN A 307 -2.49 -1.20 -6.38
CA GLN A 307 -3.31 -0.70 -5.27
C GLN A 307 -2.74 -1.14 -3.92
N LEU A 308 -2.22 -2.36 -3.80
CA LEU A 308 -1.59 -2.86 -2.56
C LEU A 308 -0.39 -2.02 -2.13
N VAL A 309 0.32 -1.39 -3.08
CA VAL A 309 1.46 -0.52 -2.82
C VAL A 309 1.20 0.93 -3.26
N ALA A 310 -0.06 1.35 -3.22
CA ALA A 310 -0.51 2.65 -3.73
C ALA A 310 -0.08 3.85 -2.88
N GLU A 311 0.46 3.62 -1.71
CA GLU A 311 0.91 4.66 -0.80
C GLU A 311 2.41 4.53 -0.51
N GLN A 312 3.02 5.62 -0.07
CA GLN A 312 4.40 5.62 0.39
C GLN A 312 4.52 6.37 1.71
N LEU A 313 5.43 5.90 2.55
CA LEU A 313 5.77 6.59 3.79
C LEU A 313 6.84 7.63 3.49
N VAL A 314 6.52 8.90 3.71
CA VAL A 314 7.43 10.04 3.50
C VAL A 314 7.66 10.76 4.81
N THR A 315 8.79 11.46 4.91
CA THR A 315 9.05 12.35 6.03
C THR A 315 8.66 13.77 5.66
N VAL A 316 7.62 14.31 6.29
CA VAL A 316 7.17 15.69 6.11
C VAL A 316 7.54 16.55 7.33
N ARG A 317 7.70 17.86 7.12
CA ARG A 317 7.93 18.81 8.21
C ARG A 317 6.65 19.58 8.50
N ASN A 318 6.24 19.60 9.75
CA ASN A 318 5.12 20.42 10.18
C ASN A 318 5.47 21.92 10.13
N LYS A 319 4.47 22.78 10.35
CA LYS A 319 4.63 24.26 10.36
C LYS A 319 5.69 24.79 11.36
N ARG A 320 6.11 23.97 12.33
CA ARG A 320 7.15 24.28 13.32
C ARG A 320 8.51 23.69 12.97
N GLY A 321 8.65 23.08 11.77
CA GLY A 321 9.91 22.50 11.28
C GLY A 321 10.20 21.08 11.78
N TYR A 322 9.37 20.47 12.65
CA TYR A 322 9.57 19.10 13.12
C TYR A 322 9.22 18.08 12.04
N ALA A 323 10.15 17.18 11.77
CA ALA A 323 9.94 16.06 10.88
C ALA A 323 9.01 15.00 11.51
N HIS A 324 8.07 14.46 10.72
CA HIS A 324 7.25 13.33 11.11
C HIS A 324 6.94 12.47 9.88
N PRO A 325 6.79 11.15 10.06
CA PRO A 325 6.39 10.26 8.97
C PRO A 325 4.90 10.42 8.67
N GLU A 326 4.56 10.43 7.38
CA GLU A 326 3.19 10.53 6.88
C GLU A 326 3.00 9.62 5.66
N TRP A 327 1.86 8.95 5.58
CA TRP A 327 1.50 8.18 4.40
C TRP A 327 0.94 9.09 3.32
N GLN A 328 1.52 9.02 2.13
CA GLN A 328 1.05 9.76 0.96
C GLN A 328 0.54 8.80 -0.11
N LYS A 329 -0.68 9.05 -0.56
CA LYS A 329 -1.33 8.32 -1.63
C LYS A 329 -0.70 8.68 -2.97
N MET A 330 -0.14 7.70 -3.67
CA MET A 330 0.53 7.85 -4.96
C MET A 330 -0.38 7.51 -6.13
N ARG A 331 -1.53 6.90 -5.87
CA ARG A 331 -2.54 6.49 -6.84
C ARG A 331 -3.91 6.81 -6.32
N GLU A 332 -4.86 7.01 -7.22
CA GLU A 332 -6.25 7.26 -6.87
C GLU A 332 -6.86 6.08 -6.11
N ARG A 333 -6.63 4.87 -6.62
CA ARG A 333 -7.15 3.63 -6.03
C ARG A 333 -6.12 2.97 -5.11
N ASN A 334 -6.55 2.61 -3.89
CA ASN A 334 -5.77 1.92 -2.87
C ASN A 334 -6.58 0.88 -2.07
N GLU A 335 -7.72 0.48 -2.58
CA GLU A 335 -8.70 -0.39 -1.90
C GLU A 335 -8.05 -1.72 -1.47
N ALA A 336 -7.16 -2.30 -2.29
CA ALA A 336 -6.42 -3.52 -1.93
C ALA A 336 -5.54 -3.33 -0.68
N LEU A 337 -4.89 -2.17 -0.52
CA LEU A 337 -4.11 -1.86 0.69
C LEU A 337 -5.02 -1.72 1.91
N ASP A 338 -6.14 -1.00 1.78
CA ASP A 338 -7.07 -0.78 2.88
C ASP A 338 -7.76 -2.09 3.29
N ALA A 339 -8.22 -2.92 2.33
CA ALA A 339 -8.76 -4.25 2.60
C ALA A 339 -7.72 -5.16 3.29
N ARG A 340 -6.45 -5.14 2.85
CA ARG A 340 -5.37 -5.86 3.54
C ARG A 340 -5.18 -5.40 4.98
N VAL A 341 -5.15 -4.10 5.23
CA VAL A 341 -5.00 -3.50 6.56
C VAL A 341 -6.17 -3.92 7.47
N TYR A 342 -7.40 -3.91 6.95
CA TYR A 342 -8.58 -4.30 7.72
C TYR A 342 -8.64 -5.83 7.95
N ALA A 343 -8.27 -6.65 6.98
CA ALA A 343 -8.13 -8.10 7.21
C ALA A 343 -7.10 -8.42 8.30
N ARG A 344 -5.98 -7.69 8.33
CA ARG A 344 -4.96 -7.80 9.38
C ARG A 344 -5.48 -7.32 10.74
N ALA A 345 -6.25 -6.24 10.77
CA ALA A 345 -6.91 -5.77 11.98
C ALA A 345 -7.91 -6.81 12.52
N ALA A 346 -8.66 -7.48 11.63
CA ALA A 346 -9.54 -8.58 12.01
C ALA A 346 -8.77 -9.73 12.66
N ALA A 347 -7.62 -10.13 12.12
CA ALA A 347 -6.74 -11.15 12.70
C ALA A 347 -6.22 -10.72 14.08
N TRP A 348 -5.85 -9.44 14.25
CA TRP A 348 -5.44 -8.89 15.55
C TRP A 348 -6.58 -8.93 16.58
N ILE A 349 -7.81 -8.55 16.18
CA ILE A 349 -9.01 -8.60 17.04
C ILE A 349 -9.29 -10.04 17.48
N MET A 350 -9.10 -11.02 16.60
CA MET A 350 -9.21 -12.45 16.91
C MET A 350 -8.15 -12.91 17.92
N GLY A 351 -7.02 -12.24 18.00
CA GLY A 351 -5.94 -12.56 18.92
C GLY A 351 -4.74 -13.27 18.28
N ALA A 352 -4.64 -13.31 16.94
CA ALA A 352 -3.58 -14.03 16.23
C ALA A 352 -2.16 -13.68 16.70
N ASP A 353 -1.93 -12.43 17.10
CA ASP A 353 -0.65 -11.95 17.63
C ASP A 353 -0.33 -12.46 19.06
N ARG A 354 -1.30 -13.03 19.74
CA ARG A 354 -1.24 -13.37 21.18
C ARG A 354 -1.61 -14.82 21.46
N TRP A 355 -1.97 -15.59 20.42
CA TRP A 355 -2.34 -16.99 20.60
C TRP A 355 -1.14 -17.81 21.06
N ASP A 356 -1.40 -18.67 22.03
CA ASP A 356 -0.46 -19.66 22.51
C ASP A 356 -0.34 -20.85 21.54
N GLU A 357 0.64 -21.68 21.80
CA GLU A 357 0.91 -22.90 21.01
C GLU A 357 -0.30 -23.85 20.97
N ALA A 358 -1.05 -23.96 22.04
CA ALA A 358 -2.22 -24.83 22.09
C ALA A 358 -3.34 -24.34 21.17
N THR A 359 -3.54 -23.03 21.08
CA THR A 359 -4.52 -22.41 20.17
C THR A 359 -4.14 -22.63 18.71
N TRP A 360 -2.87 -22.42 18.35
CA TRP A 360 -2.37 -22.66 17.00
C TRP A 360 -2.54 -24.13 16.61
N ARG A 361 -2.12 -25.08 17.44
CA ARG A 361 -2.29 -26.51 17.17
C ARG A 361 -3.75 -26.91 16.97
N ARG A 362 -4.67 -26.35 17.75
CA ARG A 362 -6.11 -26.60 17.59
C ARG A 362 -6.63 -26.12 16.24
N LEU A 363 -6.26 -24.91 15.80
CA LEU A 363 -6.66 -24.36 14.51
C LEU A 363 -6.07 -25.18 13.36
N GLU A 364 -4.79 -25.52 13.44
CA GLU A 364 -4.12 -26.37 12.47
C GLU A 364 -4.77 -27.75 12.36
N ALA A 365 -5.06 -28.37 13.47
CA ALA A 365 -5.76 -29.68 13.49
C ALA A 365 -7.16 -29.58 12.86
N GLN A 366 -7.92 -28.53 13.14
CA GLN A 366 -9.23 -28.29 12.54
C GLN A 366 -9.15 -28.05 11.01
N ALA A 367 -8.11 -27.41 10.55
CA ALA A 367 -7.85 -27.19 9.12
C ALA A 367 -7.19 -28.41 8.43
N GLY A 368 -6.80 -29.43 9.18
CA GLY A 368 -6.05 -30.59 8.67
C GLY A 368 -4.60 -30.27 8.32
N VAL A 369 -4.05 -29.22 8.89
CA VAL A 369 -2.65 -28.79 8.73
C VAL A 369 -1.77 -29.64 9.64
N GLU A 370 -0.72 -30.23 9.10
CA GLU A 370 0.28 -30.93 9.92
C GLU A 370 1.03 -29.91 10.78
N THR A 371 1.16 -30.20 12.08
CA THR A 371 1.89 -29.33 13.01
C THR A 371 3.36 -29.24 12.60
N ARG A 372 3.81 -28.08 12.18
CA ARG A 372 5.25 -27.80 12.02
C ARG A 372 5.93 -27.89 13.39
N PRO A 373 7.10 -28.54 13.51
CA PRO A 373 7.88 -28.48 14.74
C PRO A 373 8.21 -27.02 15.07
N ALA A 374 8.10 -26.66 16.36
CA ALA A 374 8.39 -25.32 16.83
C ALA A 374 9.78 -24.89 16.35
N GLN A 375 9.87 -23.77 15.64
CA GLN A 375 11.16 -23.16 15.30
C GLN A 375 11.89 -22.86 16.61
N GLN A 376 13.02 -23.51 16.82
CA GLN A 376 13.93 -23.10 17.89
C GLN A 376 14.45 -21.70 17.51
N THR A 377 14.03 -20.70 18.26
CA THR A 377 14.64 -19.37 18.20
C THR A 377 16.13 -19.59 18.44
N PRO A 378 17.05 -19.17 17.54
CA PRO A 378 18.47 -19.28 17.80
C PRO A 378 18.74 -18.56 19.12
N ALA A 379 19.34 -19.26 20.08
CA ALA A 379 19.72 -18.69 21.37
C ALA A 379 20.59 -17.47 21.09
N VAL A 380 20.13 -16.30 21.53
CA VAL A 380 20.95 -15.10 21.53
C VAL A 380 22.18 -15.44 22.37
N ALA A 381 23.34 -15.50 21.72
CA ALA A 381 24.62 -15.72 22.42
C ALA A 381 24.77 -14.62 23.47
N GLU A 382 24.84 -14.98 24.73
CA GLU A 382 25.15 -14.05 25.80
C GLU A 382 26.49 -13.38 25.50
N PRO A 383 26.60 -12.06 25.63
CA PRO A 383 27.87 -11.39 25.45
C PRO A 383 28.86 -11.88 26.51
N THR A 384 29.93 -12.55 26.10
CA THR A 384 31.05 -12.94 26.97
C THR A 384 31.62 -11.68 27.61
N ALA A 385 31.59 -11.65 28.94
CA ALA A 385 32.19 -10.58 29.74
C ALA A 385 33.70 -10.46 29.43
N PRO A 386 34.24 -9.25 29.29
CA PRO A 386 35.66 -9.07 29.04
C PRO A 386 36.48 -9.57 30.24
N ALA A 387 37.50 -10.41 29.96
CA ALA A 387 38.43 -10.91 30.96
C ALA A 387 39.13 -9.75 31.64
N ALA A 388 39.08 -9.71 32.96
CA ALA A 388 39.85 -8.79 33.81
C ALA A 388 41.34 -8.98 33.53
N ARG A 389 42.03 -7.92 33.12
CA ARG A 389 43.48 -7.88 33.05
C ARG A 389 44.02 -7.71 34.45
N SER A 390 44.83 -8.66 34.88
CA SER A 390 45.72 -8.59 36.05
C SER A 390 46.93 -7.72 35.76
#